data_1cba474ec8f68f6559b405caab0b05a2
#
_entry.id   1cba474ec8f68f6559b405caab0b05a2
#
_cell.length_a   1.000
_cell.length_b   1.000
_cell.length_c   1.000
_cell.angle_alpha   90.00
_cell.angle_beta   90.00
_cell.angle_gamma   90.00
#
_symmetry.space_group_name_H-M   'P 1'
#
loop_
_entity.id
_entity.type
_entity.pdbx_description
1 polymer ?
#
loop_
_entity_poly.entity_id
_entity_poly.type
_entity_poly.pdbx_seq_one_letter_code
_entity_poly.pdbx_strand_id
1 'polypeptide(L)'
;MRKQIVVVGLGQFGMGLVKSLSTKNVDVIAVDIDEKKVLAASSYVTHAMSMDATDEEGIMQLSPGSRDVCICATGDQSKEAAIICTALLKQLGAKRVIARANDELHARILRLVGADEIINPEWEFGAKFSNRIVSEDILEEMSLGSDLGIEGTNKGLPATVSS
;
A
#
# COMPACT_ATOMS: atom_id res chain seq x y z
N MET A 1 8.00 -19.83 11.58
CA MET A 1 6.63 -19.72 11.07
C MET A 1 6.53 -18.61 10.05
N ARG A 2 5.77 -18.85 9.01
CA ARG A 2 5.56 -17.84 7.97
C ARG A 2 4.58 -16.79 8.46
N LYS A 3 4.89 -15.54 8.19
CA LYS A 3 3.98 -14.44 8.49
C LYS A 3 2.73 -14.56 7.63
N GLN A 4 1.56 -14.34 8.21
CA GLN A 4 0.29 -14.44 7.53
C GLN A 4 -0.30 -13.06 7.29
N ILE A 5 -0.58 -12.76 6.03
CA ILE A 5 -0.99 -11.43 5.59
C ILE A 5 -2.29 -11.54 4.81
N VAL A 6 -3.27 -10.71 5.16
CA VAL A 6 -4.51 -10.59 4.41
C VAL A 6 -4.47 -9.28 3.62
N VAL A 7 -4.76 -9.36 2.33
CA VAL A 7 -4.87 -8.18 1.47
C VAL A 7 -6.30 -8.09 0.97
N VAL A 8 -7.02 -7.08 1.42
CA VAL A 8 -8.39 -6.81 1.01
C VAL A 8 -8.40 -5.68 -0.02
N GLY A 9 -8.86 -5.99 -1.21
CA GLY A 9 -8.84 -5.04 -2.32
C GLY A 9 -7.69 -5.31 -3.27
N LEU A 10 -8.04 -5.69 -4.50
CA LEU A 10 -7.07 -6.10 -5.52
C LEU A 10 -7.06 -5.14 -6.71
N GLY A 11 -7.11 -3.85 -6.42
CA GLY A 11 -6.84 -2.82 -7.41
C GLY A 11 -5.35 -2.79 -7.74
N GLN A 12 -4.89 -1.72 -8.36
CA GLN A 12 -3.47 -1.63 -8.74
C GLN A 12 -2.53 -1.81 -7.57
N PHE A 13 -2.81 -1.14 -6.46
CA PHE A 13 -1.94 -1.25 -5.29
C PHE A 13 -2.03 -2.63 -4.65
N GLY A 14 -3.25 -3.10 -4.39
CA GLY A 14 -3.44 -4.41 -3.74
C GLY A 14 -2.88 -5.56 -4.55
N MET A 15 -3.12 -5.57 -5.85
CA MET A 15 -2.58 -6.60 -6.74
C MET A 15 -1.06 -6.52 -6.81
N GLY A 16 -0.50 -5.32 -6.90
CA GLY A 16 0.94 -5.14 -6.89
C GLY A 16 1.58 -5.66 -5.61
N LEU A 17 0.91 -5.41 -4.49
CA LEU A 17 1.35 -5.91 -3.19
C LEU A 17 1.32 -7.43 -3.14
N VAL A 18 0.24 -8.04 -3.62
CA VAL A 18 0.09 -9.50 -3.67
C VAL A 18 1.19 -10.12 -4.51
N LYS A 19 1.45 -9.57 -5.70
CA LYS A 19 2.51 -10.07 -6.57
C LYS A 19 3.88 -9.98 -5.91
N SER A 20 4.16 -8.87 -5.28
CA SER A 20 5.45 -8.68 -4.59
C SER A 20 5.59 -9.61 -3.40
N LEU A 21 4.54 -9.77 -2.61
CA LEU A 21 4.55 -10.66 -1.46
C LEU A 21 4.69 -12.12 -1.85
N SER A 22 4.19 -12.49 -3.04
CA SER A 22 4.27 -13.88 -3.50
C SER A 22 5.69 -14.37 -3.71
N THR A 23 6.64 -13.46 -3.86
CA THR A 23 8.06 -13.80 -4.00
C THR A 23 8.78 -13.88 -2.66
N LYS A 24 8.08 -13.62 -1.58
CA LYS A 24 8.65 -13.61 -0.23
C LYS A 24 8.13 -14.81 0.57
N ASN A 25 8.77 -15.08 1.67
CA ASN A 25 8.42 -16.23 2.51
C ASN A 25 7.28 -15.86 3.46
N VAL A 26 6.10 -15.58 2.90
CA VAL A 26 4.90 -15.22 3.65
C VAL A 26 3.69 -15.93 3.03
N ASP A 27 2.65 -16.11 3.84
CA ASP A 27 1.37 -16.64 3.38
C ASP A 27 0.42 -15.45 3.16
N VAL A 28 -0.18 -15.39 1.98
CA VAL A 28 -1.06 -14.28 1.62
C VAL A 28 -2.46 -14.80 1.32
N ILE A 29 -3.46 -14.13 1.89
CA ILE A 29 -4.85 -14.30 1.51
C ILE A 29 -5.26 -13.05 0.76
N ALA A 30 -5.67 -13.21 -0.49
CA ALA A 30 -6.09 -12.11 -1.36
C ALA A 30 -7.61 -12.10 -1.49
N VAL A 31 -8.22 -10.95 -1.31
CA VAL A 31 -9.68 -10.82 -1.27
C VAL A 31 -10.13 -9.62 -2.09
N ASP A 32 -11.17 -9.82 -2.88
CA ASP A 32 -11.84 -8.74 -3.61
C ASP A 32 -13.27 -9.16 -3.91
N ILE A 33 -14.15 -8.20 -4.12
CA ILE A 33 -15.53 -8.49 -4.52
C ILE A 33 -15.61 -8.91 -6.00
N ASP A 34 -14.64 -8.47 -6.80
CA ASP A 34 -14.58 -8.76 -8.24
C ASP A 34 -13.90 -10.11 -8.47
N GLU A 35 -14.68 -11.07 -8.93
CA GLU A 35 -14.18 -12.42 -9.18
C GLU A 35 -13.05 -12.48 -10.20
N LYS A 36 -13.01 -11.57 -11.16
CA LYS A 36 -11.94 -11.51 -12.16
C LYS A 36 -10.61 -11.16 -11.50
N LYS A 37 -10.64 -10.23 -10.56
CA LYS A 37 -9.44 -9.83 -9.82
C LYS A 37 -8.97 -10.95 -8.91
N VAL A 38 -9.91 -11.66 -8.28
CA VAL A 38 -9.60 -12.83 -7.45
C VAL A 38 -8.93 -13.91 -8.29
N LEU A 39 -9.47 -14.18 -9.47
CA LEU A 39 -8.89 -15.17 -10.36
C LEU A 39 -7.47 -14.79 -10.77
N ALA A 40 -7.24 -13.52 -11.07
CA ALA A 40 -5.90 -13.04 -11.42
C ALA A 40 -4.94 -13.22 -10.24
N ALA A 41 -5.38 -12.91 -9.01
CA ALA A 41 -4.56 -13.08 -7.81
C ALA A 41 -4.25 -14.55 -7.53
N SER A 42 -5.12 -15.46 -7.90
CA SER A 42 -4.94 -16.89 -7.64
C SER A 42 -3.71 -17.48 -8.33
N SER A 43 -3.16 -16.77 -9.32
CA SER A 43 -1.90 -17.17 -9.95
C SER A 43 -0.69 -16.93 -9.07
N TYR A 44 -0.83 -16.13 -8.03
CA TYR A 44 0.27 -15.71 -7.17
C TYR A 44 0.17 -16.24 -5.75
N VAL A 45 -1.04 -16.55 -5.29
CA VAL A 45 -1.27 -17.00 -3.92
C VAL A 45 -2.17 -18.23 -3.90
N THR A 46 -2.08 -19.00 -2.82
CA THR A 46 -2.87 -20.21 -2.69
C THR A 46 -4.30 -19.94 -2.20
N HIS A 47 -4.49 -18.84 -1.52
CA HIS A 47 -5.79 -18.48 -0.95
C HIS A 47 -6.24 -17.14 -1.52
N ALA A 48 -7.16 -17.20 -2.47
CA ALA A 48 -7.81 -16.02 -3.02
C ALA A 48 -9.32 -16.27 -2.99
N MET A 49 -10.08 -15.31 -2.50
CA MET A 49 -11.51 -15.48 -2.39
C MET A 49 -12.27 -14.21 -2.72
N SER A 50 -13.45 -14.39 -3.30
CA SER A 50 -14.35 -13.30 -3.59
C SER A 50 -15.26 -13.07 -2.39
N MET A 51 -15.29 -11.85 -1.88
CA MET A 51 -16.21 -11.48 -0.81
C MET A 51 -16.34 -9.96 -0.75
N ASP A 52 -17.44 -9.53 -0.14
CA ASP A 52 -17.67 -8.12 0.13
C ASP A 52 -16.97 -7.73 1.44
N ALA A 53 -16.07 -6.76 1.36
CA ALA A 53 -15.30 -6.32 2.51
C ALA A 53 -16.16 -5.59 3.57
N THR A 54 -17.39 -5.26 3.25
CA THR A 54 -18.33 -4.64 4.20
C THR A 54 -19.23 -5.66 4.87
N ASP A 55 -19.09 -6.93 4.53
CA ASP A 55 -19.89 -8.01 5.12
C ASP A 55 -19.16 -8.62 6.30
N GLU A 56 -19.76 -8.51 7.49
CA GLU A 56 -19.16 -9.01 8.70
C GLU A 56 -18.86 -10.51 8.65
N GLU A 57 -19.80 -11.30 8.12
CA GLU A 57 -19.60 -12.74 8.01
C GLU A 57 -18.43 -13.08 7.10
N GLY A 58 -18.28 -12.34 6.01
CA GLY A 58 -17.15 -12.51 5.09
C GLY A 58 -15.84 -12.22 5.79
N ILE A 59 -15.76 -11.12 6.53
CA ILE A 59 -14.54 -10.78 7.26
C ILE A 59 -14.24 -11.82 8.33
N MET A 60 -15.25 -12.34 9.00
CA MET A 60 -15.05 -13.41 9.99
C MET A 60 -14.37 -14.64 9.39
N GLN A 61 -14.69 -14.98 8.15
CA GLN A 61 -14.08 -16.12 7.48
C GLN A 61 -12.58 -15.95 7.25
N LEU A 62 -12.08 -14.72 7.28
CA LEU A 62 -10.65 -14.46 7.16
C LEU A 62 -9.90 -14.72 8.45
N SER A 63 -10.61 -14.90 9.56
CA SER A 63 -10.04 -15.09 10.92
C SER A 63 -9.01 -14.00 11.24
N PRO A 64 -9.43 -12.73 11.26
CA PRO A 64 -8.47 -11.62 11.39
C PRO A 64 -7.58 -11.72 12.62
N GLY A 65 -8.11 -12.24 13.71
CA GLY A 65 -7.36 -12.37 14.97
C GLY A 65 -6.18 -13.31 14.92
N SER A 66 -6.17 -14.21 13.94
CA SER A 66 -5.06 -15.16 13.80
C SER A 66 -4.08 -14.78 12.70
N ARG A 67 -4.26 -13.63 12.06
CA ARG A 67 -3.31 -13.15 11.04
C ARG A 67 -2.35 -12.13 11.64
N ASP A 68 -1.16 -12.04 11.07
CA ASP A 68 -0.17 -11.09 11.55
C ASP A 68 -0.48 -9.67 11.11
N VAL A 69 -0.93 -9.50 9.87
CA VAL A 69 -1.26 -8.19 9.31
C VAL A 69 -2.46 -8.31 8.39
N CYS A 70 -3.39 -7.38 8.53
CA CYS A 70 -4.50 -7.22 7.60
C CYS A 70 -4.37 -5.87 6.91
N ILE A 71 -4.38 -5.87 5.58
CA ILE A 71 -4.21 -4.66 4.80
C ILE A 71 -5.51 -4.37 4.07
N CYS A 72 -6.12 -3.22 4.36
CA CYS A 72 -7.27 -2.74 3.63
C CYS A 72 -6.78 -1.84 2.52
N ALA A 73 -6.68 -2.42 1.32
CA ALA A 73 -6.17 -1.74 0.13
C ALA A 73 -7.28 -1.22 -0.78
N THR A 74 -8.54 -1.34 -0.35
CA THR A 74 -9.67 -0.78 -1.07
C THR A 74 -9.59 0.73 -0.99
N GLY A 75 -9.56 1.42 -2.08
CA GLY A 75 -9.34 2.82 -1.93
C GLY A 75 -10.05 3.71 -2.93
N ASP A 76 -9.88 3.43 -4.18
CA ASP A 76 -10.27 4.41 -5.19
C ASP A 76 -11.76 4.52 -5.39
N GLN A 77 -12.49 3.44 -5.22
CA GLN A 77 -13.90 3.40 -5.59
C GLN A 77 -14.86 3.58 -4.42
N SER A 78 -14.40 3.34 -3.20
CA SER A 78 -15.27 3.48 -2.04
C SER A 78 -14.48 3.74 -0.76
N LYS A 79 -14.44 5.01 -0.37
CA LYS A 79 -13.88 5.40 0.92
C LYS A 79 -14.66 4.76 2.07
N GLU A 80 -15.97 4.64 1.89
CA GLU A 80 -16.85 4.06 2.90
C GLU A 80 -16.56 2.59 3.13
N ALA A 81 -16.34 1.83 2.05
CA ALA A 81 -16.02 0.42 2.17
C ALA A 81 -14.72 0.22 2.93
N ALA A 82 -13.72 1.07 2.70
CA ALA A 82 -12.46 1.01 3.44
C ALA A 82 -12.66 1.26 4.94
N ILE A 83 -13.53 2.20 5.28
CA ILE A 83 -13.83 2.51 6.68
C ILE A 83 -14.52 1.32 7.35
N ILE A 84 -15.52 0.76 6.70
CA ILE A 84 -16.27 -0.38 7.24
C ILE A 84 -15.36 -1.60 7.39
N CYS A 85 -14.58 -1.89 6.36
CA CYS A 85 -13.65 -3.01 6.38
C CYS A 85 -12.65 -2.87 7.53
N THR A 86 -12.05 -1.70 7.68
CA THR A 86 -11.09 -1.43 8.75
C THR A 86 -11.74 -1.63 10.13
N ALA A 87 -12.93 -1.08 10.31
CA ALA A 87 -13.66 -1.22 11.57
C ALA A 87 -13.97 -2.69 11.88
N LEU A 88 -14.43 -3.44 10.88
CA LEU A 88 -14.73 -4.86 11.06
C LEU A 88 -13.48 -5.68 11.38
N LEU A 89 -12.39 -5.43 10.70
CA LEU A 89 -11.14 -6.13 10.97
C LEU A 89 -10.70 -5.92 12.43
N LYS A 90 -10.75 -4.69 12.90
CA LYS A 90 -10.37 -4.40 14.29
C LYS A 90 -11.36 -5.00 15.29
N GLN A 91 -12.65 -4.87 15.02
CA GLN A 91 -13.70 -5.42 15.88
C GLN A 91 -13.55 -6.94 16.02
N LEU A 92 -13.14 -7.61 14.97
CA LEU A 92 -12.98 -9.07 14.94
C LEU A 92 -11.59 -9.53 15.36
N GLY A 93 -10.79 -8.63 15.92
CA GLY A 93 -9.58 -8.99 16.63
C GLY A 93 -8.29 -8.90 15.84
N ALA A 94 -8.27 -8.25 14.69
CA ALA A 94 -7.05 -8.10 13.90
C ALA A 94 -5.95 -7.44 14.75
N LYS A 95 -4.77 -8.04 14.74
CA LYS A 95 -3.63 -7.57 15.53
C LYS A 95 -3.05 -6.28 14.98
N ARG A 96 -3.00 -6.17 13.66
CA ARG A 96 -2.44 -5.02 12.98
C ARG A 96 -3.22 -4.77 11.70
N VAL A 97 -3.81 -3.59 11.58
CA VAL A 97 -4.56 -3.19 10.39
C VAL A 97 -3.87 -2.00 9.75
N ILE A 98 -3.49 -2.16 8.49
CA ILE A 98 -2.94 -1.10 7.67
C ILE A 98 -4.03 -0.73 6.67
N ALA A 99 -4.38 0.55 6.59
CA ALA A 99 -5.44 0.99 5.69
C ALA A 99 -4.92 2.04 4.71
N ARG A 100 -5.39 1.94 3.48
CA ARG A 100 -5.07 2.89 2.44
C ARG A 100 -6.04 4.07 2.50
N ALA A 101 -5.51 5.27 2.59
CA ALA A 101 -6.30 6.50 2.59
C ALA A 101 -6.18 7.22 1.25
N ASN A 102 -7.25 7.90 0.85
CA ASN A 102 -7.28 8.69 -0.38
C ASN A 102 -6.95 10.16 -0.14
N ASP A 103 -7.23 10.64 1.07
CA ASP A 103 -6.96 12.03 1.47
C ASP A 103 -6.79 12.09 2.98
N GLU A 104 -6.49 13.28 3.49
CA GLU A 104 -6.24 13.46 4.92
C GLU A 104 -7.46 13.20 5.79
N LEU A 105 -8.65 13.61 5.33
CA LEU A 105 -9.87 13.36 6.09
C LEU A 105 -10.15 11.87 6.17
N HIS A 106 -10.01 11.17 5.06
CA HIS A 106 -10.17 9.71 5.01
C HIS A 106 -9.18 9.03 5.97
N ALA A 107 -7.93 9.46 5.96
CA ALA A 107 -6.91 8.94 6.86
C ALA A 107 -7.31 9.12 8.33
N ARG A 108 -7.83 10.29 8.66
CA ARG A 108 -8.28 10.58 10.02
C ARG A 108 -9.41 9.66 10.45
N ILE A 109 -10.40 9.46 9.58
CA ILE A 109 -11.52 8.57 9.87
C ILE A 109 -11.03 7.13 10.03
N LEU A 110 -10.13 6.68 9.18
CA LEU A 110 -9.59 5.32 9.27
C LEU A 110 -8.87 5.09 10.59
N ARG A 111 -8.11 6.08 11.08
CA ARG A 111 -7.48 5.98 12.39
C ARG A 111 -8.51 5.90 13.50
N LEU A 112 -9.55 6.71 13.41
CA LEU A 112 -10.61 6.73 14.43
C LEU A 112 -11.34 5.39 14.53
N VAL A 113 -11.50 4.67 13.43
CA VAL A 113 -12.17 3.36 13.47
C VAL A 113 -11.20 2.22 13.72
N GLY A 114 -9.92 2.48 13.91
CA GLY A 114 -8.99 1.50 14.43
C GLY A 114 -7.80 1.11 13.57
N ALA A 115 -7.58 1.77 12.44
CA ALA A 115 -6.37 1.47 11.66
C ALA A 115 -5.12 1.79 12.49
N ASP A 116 -4.20 0.84 12.51
CA ASP A 116 -2.95 1.00 13.23
C ASP A 116 -1.94 1.81 12.42
N GLU A 117 -2.07 1.74 11.12
CA GLU A 117 -1.17 2.43 10.20
C GLU A 117 -1.95 2.86 8.96
N ILE A 118 -1.63 4.05 8.47
CA ILE A 118 -2.24 4.58 7.26
C ILE A 118 -1.19 4.69 6.18
N ILE A 119 -1.54 4.28 4.96
CA ILE A 119 -0.68 4.46 3.81
C ILE A 119 -1.42 5.24 2.72
N ASN A 120 -0.68 5.99 1.96
CA ASN A 120 -1.16 6.61 0.73
C ASN A 120 -0.09 6.36 -0.34
N PRO A 121 -0.24 5.28 -1.12
CA PRO A 121 0.82 4.85 -2.04
C PRO A 121 1.20 5.89 -3.08
N GLU A 122 0.23 6.65 -3.58
CA GLU A 122 0.50 7.68 -4.58
C GLU A 122 1.37 8.80 -4.00
N TRP A 123 1.08 9.24 -2.80
CA TRP A 123 1.86 10.28 -2.14
C TRP A 123 3.26 9.79 -1.79
N GLU A 124 3.35 8.58 -1.26
CA GLU A 124 4.64 7.99 -0.89
C GLU A 124 5.52 7.77 -2.10
N PHE A 125 4.93 7.25 -3.19
CA PHE A 125 5.67 7.05 -4.42
C PHE A 125 6.06 8.40 -5.05
N GLY A 126 5.14 9.37 -5.04
CA GLY A 126 5.42 10.72 -5.55
C GLY A 126 6.60 11.36 -4.85
N ALA A 127 6.67 11.22 -3.53
CA ALA A 127 7.78 11.76 -2.76
C ALA A 127 9.10 11.09 -3.13
N LYS A 128 9.10 9.76 -3.21
CA LYS A 128 10.29 9.01 -3.61
C LYS A 128 10.73 9.35 -5.02
N PHE A 129 9.79 9.43 -5.94
CA PHE A 129 10.08 9.72 -7.33
C PHE A 129 10.64 11.13 -7.50
N SER A 130 10.07 12.09 -6.76
CA SER A 130 10.57 13.46 -6.73
C SER A 130 12.03 13.50 -6.29
N ASN A 131 12.36 12.81 -5.22
CA ASN A 131 13.73 12.73 -4.74
C ASN A 131 14.67 12.10 -5.76
N ARG A 132 14.21 11.08 -6.46
CA ARG A 132 15.00 10.41 -7.47
C ARG A 132 15.28 11.33 -8.65
N ILE A 133 14.27 12.07 -9.10
CA ILE A 133 14.43 13.03 -10.19
C ILE A 133 15.48 14.09 -9.84
N VAL A 134 15.37 14.66 -8.66
CA VAL A 134 16.31 15.67 -8.19
C VAL A 134 17.72 15.11 -8.09
N SER A 135 17.85 13.89 -7.56
CA SER A 135 19.17 13.25 -7.46
C SER A 135 19.80 12.97 -8.82
N GLU A 136 19.00 12.52 -9.77
CA GLU A 136 19.47 12.27 -11.13
C GLU A 136 19.95 13.57 -11.78
N ASP A 137 19.18 14.64 -11.63
CA ASP A 137 19.56 15.96 -12.15
C ASP A 137 20.87 16.47 -11.55
N ILE A 138 21.03 16.32 -10.24
CA ILE A 138 22.25 16.71 -9.54
C ILE A 138 23.44 15.92 -10.06
N LEU A 139 23.31 14.62 -10.20
CA LEU A 139 24.38 13.77 -10.71
C LEU A 139 24.74 14.13 -12.14
N GLU A 140 23.76 14.43 -12.96
CA GLU A 140 23.98 14.85 -14.34
C GLU A 140 24.75 16.17 -14.41
N GLU A 141 24.37 17.14 -13.60
CA GLU A 141 25.08 18.42 -13.51
C GLU A 141 26.53 18.24 -13.07
N MET A 142 26.73 17.39 -12.06
CA MET A 142 28.10 17.10 -11.61
C MET A 142 28.95 16.45 -12.69
N SER A 143 28.35 15.52 -13.43
CA SER A 143 29.04 14.85 -14.53
C SER A 143 29.42 15.85 -15.63
N LEU A 144 28.51 16.72 -16.02
CA LEU A 144 28.77 17.75 -17.03
C LEU A 144 29.82 18.73 -16.56
N GLY A 145 29.77 19.16 -15.33
CA GLY A 145 30.75 20.05 -14.74
C GLY A 145 32.13 19.43 -14.73
N SER A 146 32.21 18.15 -14.43
CA SER A 146 33.49 17.42 -14.46
C SER A 146 34.06 17.31 -15.87
N ASP A 147 33.22 16.98 -16.83
CA ASP A 147 33.63 16.81 -18.22
C ASP A 147 34.11 18.11 -18.84
N LEU A 148 33.50 19.24 -18.50
CA LEU A 148 33.85 20.54 -19.03
C LEU A 148 34.92 21.25 -18.22
N GLY A 149 35.34 20.68 -17.11
CA GLY A 149 36.29 21.33 -16.22
C GLY A 149 35.75 22.57 -15.52
N ILE A 150 34.44 22.70 -15.44
CA ILE A 150 33.78 23.85 -14.86
C ILE A 150 33.45 23.56 -13.40
N GLU A 151 33.71 24.50 -12.52
CA GLU A 151 33.43 24.38 -11.11
C GLU A 151 32.06 24.94 -10.71
N GLY A 152 31.11 24.93 -11.63
CA GLY A 152 29.82 25.50 -11.43
C GLY A 152 28.78 24.59 -10.79
N THR A 153 29.19 23.44 -10.33
CA THR A 153 28.28 22.44 -9.80
C THR A 153 27.55 22.85 -8.53
N ASN A 154 28.04 23.85 -7.85
CA ASN A 154 27.43 24.32 -6.61
C ASN A 154 26.15 25.12 -6.80
N LYS A 155 25.88 25.53 -8.02
CA LYS A 155 24.76 26.44 -8.27
C LYS A 155 23.39 25.85 -8.08
N GLY A 156 23.22 24.58 -8.39
CA GLY A 156 21.92 23.97 -8.33
C GLY A 156 21.63 23.16 -7.08
N LEU A 157 22.65 22.81 -6.34
CA LEU A 157 22.53 21.85 -5.26
C LEU A 157 21.64 22.29 -4.10
N PRO A 158 21.82 23.48 -3.54
CA PRO A 158 21.05 23.86 -2.34
C PRO A 158 19.58 24.11 -2.62
N ALA A 159 19.26 24.59 -3.79
CA ALA A 159 17.90 25.00 -4.11
C ALA A 159 16.98 23.82 -4.42
N THR A 160 17.52 22.77 -4.99
CA THR A 160 16.72 21.66 -5.46
C THR A 160 16.41 20.61 -4.39
N VAL A 161 17.14 20.62 -3.31
CA VAL A 161 17.04 19.60 -2.29
C VAL A 161 16.16 20.03 -1.12
N SER A 162 15.85 21.30 -1.02
CA SER A 162 15.17 21.85 0.16
C SER A 162 13.69 21.55 0.23
N SER A 163 13.08 21.02 -0.78
CA SER A 163 11.68 20.64 -0.73
C SER A 163 11.50 19.14 -0.45
#